data_0f83a2f247c27e13442632e727e552e5
#
_entry.id   0f83a2f247c27e13442632e727e552e5
#
_cell.length_a   1.000
_cell.length_b   1.000
_cell.length_c   1.000
_cell.angle_alpha   90.00
_cell.angle_beta   90.00
_cell.angle_gamma   90.00
#
_symmetry.space_group_name_H-M   'P 1'
#
loop_
_entity.id
_entity.type
_entity.pdbx_description
1 polymer ?
#
loop_
_entity_poly.entity_id
_entity_poly.type
_entity_poly.pdbx_seq_one_letter_code
_entity_poly.pdbx_strand_id
1 'polypeptide(L)'
;SPQLEFSETDGDLRLKIDPGPRTKISNVNVTVDGKIEPKIRDEIIAGWSLPVGQPFRQEDWSNAKTHLLSRLLSSDHAGAKLLDSEAEIDPPNASAKLTAHYDAGPRYRFGELRIEGLQRYNPELVQRYNRVISPGDPYRQEKLNTLQSTLQATPYFSSVSVQLDQETDAADGDTVDAPVVIRLRERPTHRISFGAGASSNTGARISANYHTPNLFNQAWTLDSGLRLEQKKQTAYTDVFFPPDEKNRRHGLGVMAEGTNIQGLQTERYAFGAQSIQQRGSIEQRLSLQWQKEHLRPDGVAESVSIALVPNVMWTWRNVVNPLNPQRGTVIQAQIGGATKAVVSDQNFLRLHSRFQQFIPLGKNDTLILHGEIGYTAAESRQGIPQDYLFRTGGTGSVRGYSYQSLGVKEGAAIVGGRYLAVGSIEATHWLDESWGVAAFVDAGDAVDSLQDVRLAVGYGLGGRWRSPAGPLGVDLAYGQRTSELQLHFSLAIPF
;
A
#
# COMPACT_ATOMS: atom_id res chain seq x y z
N SER A 1 -28.43 15.64 -46.52
CA SER A 1 -29.48 15.53 -45.50
C SER A 1 -29.86 14.08 -45.36
N PRO A 2 -29.97 13.52 -44.16
CA PRO A 2 -30.41 12.16 -43.99
C PRO A 2 -31.83 12.03 -44.55
N GLN A 3 -32.08 11.06 -45.43
CA GLN A 3 -33.42 10.71 -45.88
C GLN A 3 -34.04 9.80 -44.85
N LEU A 4 -35.15 10.21 -44.29
CA LEU A 4 -35.95 9.45 -43.34
C LEU A 4 -37.06 8.72 -44.14
N GLU A 5 -36.94 7.41 -44.31
CA GLU A 5 -38.01 6.56 -44.82
C GLU A 5 -38.72 5.89 -43.64
N PHE A 6 -40.03 6.13 -43.52
CA PHE A 6 -40.87 5.42 -42.57
C PHE A 6 -41.56 4.27 -43.30
N SER A 7 -41.35 3.04 -42.85
CA SER A 7 -42.10 1.88 -43.33
C SER A 7 -42.88 1.30 -42.16
N GLU A 8 -44.17 1.24 -42.31
CA GLU A 8 -45.11 0.60 -41.39
C GLU A 8 -45.35 -0.84 -41.87
N THR A 9 -44.81 -1.82 -41.19
CA THR A 9 -45.07 -3.25 -41.49
C THR A 9 -45.34 -3.93 -40.15
N ASP A 10 -46.51 -4.55 -40.02
CA ASP A 10 -46.96 -5.33 -38.86
C ASP A 10 -47.05 -4.55 -37.51
N GLY A 11 -47.37 -3.26 -37.57
CA GLY A 11 -47.47 -2.41 -36.37
C GLY A 11 -46.15 -1.91 -35.83
N ASP A 12 -45.02 -2.23 -36.43
CA ASP A 12 -43.68 -1.76 -36.05
C ASP A 12 -43.29 -0.54 -36.87
N LEU A 13 -42.81 0.50 -36.19
CA LEU A 13 -42.23 1.69 -36.82
C LEU A 13 -40.73 1.45 -37.10
N ARG A 14 -40.36 1.30 -38.37
CA ARG A 14 -38.93 1.15 -38.75
C ARG A 14 -38.38 2.46 -39.27
N LEU A 15 -37.40 2.99 -38.54
CA LEU A 15 -36.66 4.18 -38.94
C LEU A 15 -35.40 3.74 -39.71
N LYS A 16 -35.31 4.00 -41.00
CA LYS A 16 -34.12 3.79 -41.80
C LYS A 16 -33.36 5.12 -41.94
N ILE A 17 -32.21 5.22 -41.33
CA ILE A 17 -31.38 6.40 -41.42
C ILE A 17 -30.25 6.11 -42.42
N ASP A 18 -30.16 6.88 -43.49
CA ASP A 18 -29.00 6.93 -44.33
C ASP A 18 -28.07 8.04 -43.77
N PRO A 19 -26.94 7.71 -43.20
CA PRO A 19 -26.04 8.68 -42.59
C PRO A 19 -25.30 9.54 -43.64
N GLY A 20 -25.36 9.18 -44.91
CA GLY A 20 -24.58 9.83 -45.97
C GLY A 20 -23.03 9.62 -45.80
N PRO A 21 -22.21 10.28 -46.63
CA PRO A 21 -20.79 10.21 -46.53
C PRO A 21 -20.29 10.85 -45.23
N ARG A 22 -19.33 10.20 -44.56
CA ARG A 22 -18.76 10.74 -43.33
C ARG A 22 -17.92 12.00 -43.65
N THR A 23 -18.22 13.11 -42.97
CA THR A 23 -17.40 14.33 -43.03
C THR A 23 -15.99 14.05 -42.54
N LYS A 24 -14.97 14.40 -43.34
CA LYS A 24 -13.55 14.25 -42.98
C LYS A 24 -12.93 15.60 -42.73
N ILE A 25 -11.95 15.63 -41.86
CA ILE A 25 -11.17 16.83 -41.58
C ILE A 25 -10.26 17.13 -42.78
N SER A 26 -10.47 18.30 -43.41
CA SER A 26 -9.72 18.73 -44.59
C SER A 26 -8.58 19.67 -44.22
N ASN A 27 -8.73 20.44 -43.15
CA ASN A 27 -7.72 21.37 -42.66
C ASN A 27 -7.76 21.49 -41.14
N VAL A 28 -6.59 21.66 -40.54
CA VAL A 28 -6.43 21.94 -39.09
C VAL A 28 -5.48 23.10 -38.92
N ASN A 29 -5.97 24.17 -38.31
CA ASN A 29 -5.20 25.37 -37.98
C ASN A 29 -5.23 25.57 -36.46
N VAL A 30 -4.14 25.19 -35.79
CA VAL A 30 -3.95 25.39 -34.35
C VAL A 30 -2.86 26.43 -34.13
N THR A 31 -3.20 27.51 -33.44
CA THR A 31 -2.28 28.57 -33.08
C THR A 31 -2.20 28.72 -31.57
N VAL A 32 -0.99 29.01 -31.08
CA VAL A 32 -0.71 29.27 -29.66
C VAL A 32 0.11 30.56 -29.60
N ASP A 33 -0.53 31.60 -29.10
CA ASP A 33 0.10 32.88 -28.82
C ASP A 33 0.61 32.95 -27.37
N GLY A 34 1.20 34.08 -26.98
CA GLY A 34 1.74 34.34 -25.66
C GLY A 34 3.25 34.10 -25.56
N LYS A 35 3.76 34.08 -24.34
CA LYS A 35 5.21 34.04 -24.03
C LYS A 35 5.76 32.61 -23.96
N ILE A 36 5.53 31.81 -25.01
CA ILE A 36 5.98 30.45 -25.14
C ILE A 36 7.20 30.31 -26.05
N GLU A 37 8.17 29.51 -25.65
CA GLU A 37 9.36 29.22 -26.46
C GLU A 37 8.94 28.50 -27.76
N PRO A 38 9.43 28.95 -28.96
CA PRO A 38 9.00 28.37 -30.23
C PRO A 38 9.09 26.86 -30.33
N LYS A 39 10.16 26.29 -29.81
CA LYS A 39 10.35 24.82 -29.80
C LYS A 39 9.27 24.10 -28.97
N ILE A 40 8.95 24.62 -27.78
CA ILE A 40 7.93 24.05 -26.89
C ILE A 40 6.54 24.21 -27.53
N ARG A 41 6.26 25.39 -28.12
CA ARG A 41 5.01 25.62 -28.83
C ARG A 41 4.81 24.61 -29.96
N ASP A 42 5.83 24.41 -30.78
CA ASP A 42 5.76 23.50 -31.92
C ASP A 42 5.60 22.02 -31.46
N GLU A 43 6.25 21.61 -30.37
CA GLU A 43 6.07 20.30 -29.76
C GLU A 43 4.64 20.09 -29.19
N ILE A 44 4.04 21.16 -28.63
CA ILE A 44 2.67 21.10 -28.10
C ILE A 44 1.67 20.99 -29.27
N ILE A 45 1.84 21.80 -30.32
CA ILE A 45 1.00 21.77 -31.53
C ILE A 45 1.15 20.43 -32.26
N ALA A 46 2.37 19.90 -32.39
CA ALA A 46 2.61 18.57 -32.99
C ALA A 46 1.90 17.44 -32.26
N GLY A 47 1.60 17.61 -30.97
CA GLY A 47 0.81 16.68 -30.17
C GLY A 47 -0.72 16.81 -30.34
N TRP A 48 -1.20 17.55 -31.34
CA TRP A 48 -2.63 17.65 -31.64
C TRP A 48 -3.22 16.29 -32.00
N SER A 49 -4.30 15.89 -31.32
CA SER A 49 -4.83 14.51 -31.38
C SER A 49 -5.81 14.24 -32.52
N LEU A 50 -6.20 15.29 -33.28
CA LEU A 50 -7.23 15.16 -34.32
C LEU A 50 -6.67 15.65 -35.69
N PRO A 51 -5.84 14.83 -36.38
CA PRO A 51 -5.18 15.24 -37.61
C PRO A 51 -6.10 15.25 -38.83
N VAL A 52 -5.63 15.89 -39.91
CA VAL A 52 -6.28 15.89 -41.23
C VAL A 52 -6.52 14.45 -41.72
N GLY A 53 -7.66 14.24 -42.38
CA GLY A 53 -8.07 12.94 -42.95
C GLY A 53 -8.92 12.09 -42.05
N GLN A 54 -8.97 12.35 -40.75
CA GLN A 54 -9.85 11.63 -39.82
C GLN A 54 -11.33 12.04 -39.99
N PRO A 55 -12.27 11.14 -39.68
CA PRO A 55 -13.69 11.52 -39.59
C PRO A 55 -13.90 12.55 -38.52
N PHE A 56 -14.67 13.59 -38.84
CA PHE A 56 -15.06 14.60 -37.86
C PHE A 56 -16.13 14.04 -36.91
N ARG A 57 -15.90 14.18 -35.59
CA ARG A 57 -16.88 13.95 -34.52
C ARG A 57 -16.78 15.08 -33.51
N GLN A 58 -17.93 15.56 -33.07
CA GLN A 58 -17.98 16.65 -32.08
C GLN A 58 -17.25 16.32 -30.77
N GLU A 59 -17.34 15.05 -30.33
CA GLU A 59 -16.67 14.57 -29.13
C GLU A 59 -15.12 14.62 -29.29
N ASP A 60 -14.59 14.10 -30.42
CA ASP A 60 -13.16 14.10 -30.71
C ASP A 60 -12.61 15.52 -30.81
N TRP A 61 -13.40 16.44 -31.41
CA TRP A 61 -13.08 17.86 -31.46
C TRP A 61 -13.00 18.50 -30.07
N SER A 62 -13.97 18.23 -29.21
CA SER A 62 -13.97 18.72 -27.82
C SER A 62 -12.80 18.15 -27.02
N ASN A 63 -12.53 16.86 -27.18
CA ASN A 63 -11.40 16.19 -26.52
C ASN A 63 -10.05 16.72 -26.99
N ALA A 64 -9.87 16.95 -28.29
CA ALA A 64 -8.62 17.50 -28.85
C ALA A 64 -8.31 18.89 -28.28
N LYS A 65 -9.32 19.76 -28.21
CA LYS A 65 -9.18 21.11 -27.62
C LYS A 65 -8.80 21.05 -26.14
N THR A 66 -9.52 20.22 -25.37
CA THR A 66 -9.26 20.06 -23.93
C THR A 66 -7.88 19.44 -23.69
N HIS A 67 -7.47 18.49 -24.50
CA HIS A 67 -6.16 17.85 -24.38
C HIS A 67 -5.00 18.84 -24.60
N LEU A 68 -5.06 19.68 -25.64
CA LEU A 68 -4.01 20.67 -25.89
C LEU A 68 -3.98 21.74 -24.78
N LEU A 69 -5.14 22.25 -24.35
CA LEU A 69 -5.21 23.18 -23.22
C LEU A 69 -4.61 22.57 -21.94
N SER A 70 -4.93 21.32 -21.66
CA SER A 70 -4.37 20.60 -20.48
C SER A 70 -2.85 20.46 -20.55
N ARG A 71 -2.28 20.29 -21.75
CA ARG A 71 -0.82 20.26 -21.94
C ARG A 71 -0.17 21.61 -21.64
N LEU A 72 -0.78 22.71 -22.08
CA LEU A 72 -0.33 24.06 -21.75
C LEU A 72 -0.40 24.32 -20.25
N LEU A 73 -1.54 24.05 -19.62
CA LEU A 73 -1.76 24.21 -18.19
C LEU A 73 -0.87 23.32 -17.31
N SER A 74 -0.43 22.17 -17.81
CA SER A 74 0.47 21.27 -17.08
C SER A 74 1.94 21.71 -17.17
N SER A 75 2.28 22.54 -18.14
CA SER A 75 3.59 23.16 -18.31
C SER A 75 3.74 24.42 -17.43
N ASP A 76 4.72 25.26 -17.71
CA ASP A 76 4.93 26.52 -16.98
C ASP A 76 3.92 27.64 -17.36
N HIS A 77 2.86 27.32 -18.10
CA HIS A 77 1.80 28.23 -18.55
C HIS A 77 0.48 28.01 -17.82
N ALA A 78 0.48 28.15 -16.48
CA ALA A 78 -0.70 27.93 -15.65
C ALA A 78 -1.92 28.79 -16.00
N GLY A 79 -1.74 29.91 -16.66
CA GLY A 79 -2.80 30.84 -17.08
C GLY A 79 -3.30 30.63 -18.51
N ALA A 80 -2.89 29.57 -19.20
CA ALA A 80 -3.28 29.31 -20.58
C ALA A 80 -4.79 29.24 -20.79
N LYS A 81 -5.27 29.77 -21.93
CA LYS A 81 -6.70 29.80 -22.24
C LYS A 81 -6.93 29.43 -23.70
N LEU A 82 -8.07 28.83 -24.00
CA LEU A 82 -8.62 28.75 -25.34
C LEU A 82 -9.38 30.04 -25.61
N LEU A 83 -8.90 30.84 -26.54
CA LEU A 83 -9.50 32.13 -26.89
C LEU A 83 -10.69 31.96 -27.81
N ASP A 84 -10.50 31.16 -28.87
CA ASP A 84 -11.52 30.89 -29.86
C ASP A 84 -11.35 29.52 -30.50
N SER A 85 -12.46 28.92 -30.97
CA SER A 85 -12.42 27.66 -31.71
C SER A 85 -13.63 27.51 -32.61
N GLU A 86 -13.41 27.14 -33.86
CA GLU A 86 -14.43 26.95 -34.86
C GLU A 86 -14.25 25.64 -35.63
N ALA A 87 -15.36 25.00 -35.95
CA ALA A 87 -15.42 23.86 -36.85
C ALA A 87 -16.38 24.20 -37.99
N GLU A 88 -15.83 24.60 -39.11
CA GLU A 88 -16.59 24.92 -40.33
C GLU A 88 -16.88 23.60 -41.09
N ILE A 89 -18.15 23.24 -41.19
CA ILE A 89 -18.58 22.03 -41.88
C ILE A 89 -19.07 22.40 -43.28
N ASP A 90 -18.55 21.74 -44.31
CA ASP A 90 -18.97 21.83 -45.69
C ASP A 90 -19.67 20.53 -46.09
N PRO A 91 -21.02 20.49 -46.01
CA PRO A 91 -21.81 19.25 -46.29
C PRO A 91 -21.67 18.77 -47.74
N PRO A 92 -21.68 19.68 -48.78
CA PRO A 92 -21.51 19.28 -50.16
C PRO A 92 -20.23 18.50 -50.45
N ASN A 93 -19.14 18.89 -49.82
CA ASN A 93 -17.81 18.29 -50.00
C ASN A 93 -17.48 17.25 -48.90
N ALA A 94 -18.43 16.98 -47.98
CA ALA A 94 -18.22 16.14 -46.80
C ALA A 94 -16.90 16.43 -46.06
N SER A 95 -16.58 17.72 -45.91
CA SER A 95 -15.33 18.17 -45.30
C SER A 95 -15.56 19.10 -44.12
N ALA A 96 -14.55 19.13 -43.22
CA ALA A 96 -14.53 19.99 -42.04
C ALA A 96 -13.16 20.73 -41.96
N LYS A 97 -13.21 22.02 -41.70
CA LYS A 97 -12.02 22.83 -41.34
C LYS A 97 -12.09 23.12 -39.85
N LEU A 98 -11.00 22.89 -39.15
CA LEU A 98 -10.89 23.10 -37.71
C LEU A 98 -9.91 24.25 -37.44
N THR A 99 -10.35 25.20 -36.62
CA THR A 99 -9.49 26.30 -36.13
C THR A 99 -9.57 26.37 -34.63
N ALA A 100 -8.42 26.43 -33.95
CA ALA A 100 -8.37 26.60 -32.50
C ALA A 100 -7.21 27.59 -32.16
N HIS A 101 -7.53 28.59 -31.39
CA HIS A 101 -6.64 29.67 -31.03
C HIS A 101 -6.49 29.70 -29.50
N TYR A 102 -5.25 29.54 -29.04
CA TYR A 102 -4.89 29.55 -27.64
C TYR A 102 -3.99 30.72 -27.30
N ASP A 103 -4.10 31.20 -26.08
CA ASP A 103 -3.12 32.04 -25.43
C ASP A 103 -2.43 31.27 -24.31
N ALA A 104 -1.11 31.12 -24.41
CA ALA A 104 -0.31 30.51 -23.36
C ALA A 104 -0.19 31.41 -22.12
N GLY A 105 -0.39 32.75 -22.30
CA GLY A 105 -0.16 33.72 -21.24
C GLY A 105 1.31 33.82 -20.81
N PRO A 106 1.57 34.35 -19.62
CA PRO A 106 2.93 34.45 -19.07
C PRO A 106 3.42 33.07 -18.59
N ARG A 107 4.72 32.97 -18.37
CA ARG A 107 5.31 31.81 -17.67
C ARG A 107 5.17 32.01 -16.18
N TYR A 108 4.88 30.87 -15.47
CA TYR A 108 4.75 30.89 -14.03
C TYR A 108 5.92 30.20 -13.36
N ARG A 109 6.33 30.73 -12.20
CA ARG A 109 7.21 30.07 -11.22
C ARG A 109 6.51 29.98 -9.89
N PHE A 110 6.93 29.04 -9.07
CA PHE A 110 6.44 28.95 -7.71
C PHE A 110 7.01 30.09 -6.87
N GLY A 111 6.14 30.88 -6.28
CA GLY A 111 6.47 31.90 -5.28
C GLY A 111 6.53 31.30 -3.87
N GLU A 112 6.22 32.14 -2.88
CA GLU A 112 6.16 31.72 -1.47
C GLU A 112 5.04 30.71 -1.20
N LEU A 113 5.24 29.87 -0.18
CA LEU A 113 4.20 28.95 0.31
C LEU A 113 3.32 29.67 1.32
N ARG A 114 2.03 29.82 1.03
CA ARG A 114 1.01 30.33 1.94
C ARG A 114 0.21 29.16 2.51
N ILE A 115 0.31 28.95 3.83
CA ILE A 115 -0.33 27.82 4.51
C ILE A 115 -1.51 28.36 5.29
N GLU A 116 -2.72 27.84 5.00
CA GLU A 116 -3.98 28.22 5.60
C GLU A 116 -4.65 27.05 6.30
N GLY A 117 -5.38 27.30 7.39
CA GLY A 117 -6.21 26.32 8.09
C GLY A 117 -5.52 25.50 9.17
N LEU A 118 -4.26 25.79 9.49
CA LEU A 118 -3.58 25.23 10.66
C LEU A 118 -4.07 25.89 11.95
N GLN A 119 -4.37 25.07 12.95
CA GLN A 119 -4.78 25.51 14.30
C GLN A 119 -3.90 24.90 15.39
N ARG A 120 -3.48 23.65 15.23
CA ARG A 120 -2.75 22.87 16.22
C ARG A 120 -1.33 22.53 15.80
N TYR A 121 -1.07 22.52 14.48
CA TYR A 121 0.24 22.15 13.96
C TYR A 121 1.05 23.38 13.54
N ASN A 122 2.38 23.29 13.70
CA ASN A 122 3.29 24.32 13.23
C ASN A 122 3.42 24.22 11.69
N PRO A 123 3.47 25.34 10.95
CA PRO A 123 3.77 25.39 9.52
C PRO A 123 5.03 24.62 9.11
N GLU A 124 6.03 24.51 9.95
CA GLU A 124 7.23 23.68 9.72
C GLU A 124 6.89 22.21 9.43
N LEU A 125 5.79 21.69 9.97
CA LEU A 125 5.33 20.34 9.67
C LEU A 125 5.05 20.17 8.18
N VAL A 126 4.37 21.14 7.56
CA VAL A 126 4.08 21.12 6.12
C VAL A 126 5.36 21.20 5.30
N GLN A 127 6.32 22.04 5.72
CA GLN A 127 7.61 22.18 5.05
C GLN A 127 8.42 20.87 5.09
N ARG A 128 8.35 20.09 6.17
CA ARG A 128 9.01 18.76 6.26
C ARG A 128 8.50 17.76 5.23
N TYR A 129 7.25 17.91 4.79
CA TYR A 129 6.64 17.05 3.75
C TYR A 129 6.81 17.63 2.34
N ASN A 130 7.14 18.93 2.20
CA ASN A 130 7.37 19.53 0.90
C ASN A 130 8.79 19.19 0.40
N ARG A 131 8.88 18.28 -0.57
CA ARG A 131 10.14 17.82 -1.20
C ARG A 131 10.23 18.17 -2.68
N VAL A 132 9.20 18.85 -3.21
CA VAL A 132 9.06 19.00 -4.67
C VAL A 132 8.91 20.45 -5.13
N ILE A 133 8.52 21.37 -4.25
CA ILE A 133 8.30 22.77 -4.58
C ILE A 133 9.29 23.65 -3.83
N SER A 134 10.08 24.42 -4.58
CA SER A 134 10.92 25.49 -4.04
C SER A 134 10.54 26.81 -4.70
N PRO A 135 10.55 27.94 -3.97
CA PRO A 135 10.37 29.26 -4.58
C PRO A 135 11.39 29.49 -5.71
N GLY A 136 10.91 30.01 -6.83
CA GLY A 136 11.72 30.25 -8.05
C GLY A 136 11.76 29.07 -9.03
N ASP A 137 11.34 27.85 -8.64
CA ASP A 137 11.23 26.74 -9.57
C ASP A 137 10.15 27.02 -10.63
N PRO A 138 10.33 26.56 -11.89
CA PRO A 138 9.29 26.61 -12.91
C PRO A 138 8.04 25.85 -12.43
N TYR A 139 6.88 26.45 -12.68
CA TYR A 139 5.60 25.81 -12.38
C TYR A 139 5.45 24.47 -13.12
N ARG A 140 4.93 23.49 -12.42
CA ARG A 140 4.51 22.19 -12.94
C ARG A 140 3.32 21.70 -12.12
N GLN A 141 2.20 21.43 -12.76
CA GLN A 141 0.99 20.90 -12.09
C GLN A 141 1.26 19.60 -11.33
N GLU A 142 2.15 18.77 -11.87
CA GLU A 142 2.54 17.50 -11.24
C GLU A 142 3.17 17.71 -9.85
N LYS A 143 3.98 18.77 -9.66
CA LYS A 143 4.58 19.10 -8.36
C LYS A 143 3.51 19.49 -7.32
N LEU A 144 2.47 20.25 -7.72
CA LEU A 144 1.34 20.59 -6.86
C LEU A 144 0.58 19.32 -6.45
N ASN A 145 0.25 18.47 -7.43
CA ASN A 145 -0.45 17.21 -7.18
C ASN A 145 0.36 16.28 -6.27
N THR A 146 1.67 16.23 -6.45
CA THR A 146 2.58 15.44 -5.60
C THR A 146 2.60 15.95 -4.16
N LEU A 147 2.71 17.27 -3.96
CA LEU A 147 2.66 17.85 -2.62
C LEU A 147 1.30 17.62 -1.98
N GLN A 148 0.21 17.83 -2.72
CA GLN A 148 -1.15 17.58 -2.24
C GLN A 148 -1.34 16.13 -1.79
N SER A 149 -0.97 15.17 -2.63
CA SER A 149 -1.10 13.73 -2.30
C SER A 149 -0.21 13.32 -1.13
N THR A 150 1.01 13.88 -1.04
CA THR A 150 1.93 13.65 0.07
C THR A 150 1.33 14.12 1.40
N LEU A 151 0.81 15.34 1.45
CA LEU A 151 0.17 15.90 2.65
C LEU A 151 -1.13 15.17 2.99
N GLN A 152 -1.95 14.82 1.99
CA GLN A 152 -3.20 14.06 2.17
C GLN A 152 -2.97 12.65 2.74
N ALA A 153 -1.84 12.02 2.42
CA ALA A 153 -1.45 10.71 2.94
C ALA A 153 -0.98 10.76 4.41
N THR A 154 -0.78 11.95 4.99
CA THR A 154 -0.37 12.10 6.39
C THR A 154 -1.53 11.84 7.36
N PRO A 155 -1.27 11.46 8.60
CA PRO A 155 -2.30 11.29 9.62
C PRO A 155 -2.90 12.61 10.13
N TYR A 156 -2.35 13.77 9.75
CA TYR A 156 -2.67 15.07 10.32
C TYR A 156 -3.87 15.74 9.67
N PHE A 157 -4.07 15.54 8.36
CA PHE A 157 -5.04 16.31 7.58
C PHE A 157 -6.17 15.45 7.02
N SER A 158 -7.40 15.95 7.12
CA SER A 158 -8.60 15.32 6.55
C SER A 158 -8.85 15.77 5.11
N SER A 159 -8.45 17.00 4.78
CA SER A 159 -8.54 17.58 3.43
C SER A 159 -7.32 18.45 3.18
N VAL A 160 -6.78 18.36 1.97
CA VAL A 160 -5.65 19.14 1.49
C VAL A 160 -5.97 19.66 0.09
N SER A 161 -5.80 20.95 -0.12
CA SER A 161 -5.83 21.58 -1.45
C SER A 161 -4.55 22.36 -1.64
N VAL A 162 -3.86 22.13 -2.76
CA VAL A 162 -2.62 22.82 -3.12
C VAL A 162 -2.82 23.47 -4.49
N GLN A 163 -2.81 24.78 -4.56
CA GLN A 163 -3.13 25.55 -5.76
C GLN A 163 -2.13 26.68 -5.97
N LEU A 164 -1.91 27.03 -7.22
CA LEU A 164 -1.19 28.25 -7.58
C LEU A 164 -2.15 29.44 -7.48
N ASP A 165 -1.75 30.52 -6.81
CA ASP A 165 -2.49 31.79 -6.78
C ASP A 165 -2.18 32.57 -8.05
N GLN A 166 -3.12 32.56 -9.01
CA GLN A 166 -2.96 33.23 -10.31
C GLN A 166 -3.45 34.68 -10.28
N GLU A 167 -4.08 35.14 -9.21
CA GLU A 167 -4.62 36.49 -9.07
C GLU A 167 -3.54 37.51 -8.65
N THR A 168 -2.28 37.11 -8.58
CA THR A 168 -1.19 37.96 -8.13
C THR A 168 -0.76 38.89 -9.24
N ASP A 169 -0.88 40.18 -9.02
CA ASP A 169 -0.45 41.28 -9.93
C ASP A 169 1.08 41.43 -10.13
N ALA A 170 1.84 40.44 -9.82
CA ALA A 170 3.29 40.44 -9.86
C ALA A 170 3.84 40.14 -11.28
N ALA A 171 3.44 40.91 -12.27
CA ALA A 171 4.00 40.78 -13.60
C ALA A 171 5.09 41.83 -13.80
N ASP A 172 6.30 41.55 -13.37
CA ASP A 172 7.49 42.22 -13.90
C ASP A 172 8.07 41.34 -15.02
N GLY A 173 7.72 41.69 -16.28
CA GLY A 173 8.20 40.99 -17.46
C GLY A 173 7.40 39.74 -17.88
N ASP A 174 8.09 38.76 -18.50
CA ASP A 174 7.52 37.57 -19.16
C ASP A 174 7.20 36.41 -18.18
N THR A 175 7.53 36.59 -16.90
CA THR A 175 7.43 35.51 -15.87
C THR A 175 6.73 36.05 -14.61
N VAL A 176 5.85 35.25 -14.04
CA VAL A 176 5.08 35.53 -12.81
C VAL A 176 5.50 34.59 -11.71
N ASP A 177 6.01 35.13 -10.60
CA ASP A 177 6.27 34.38 -9.39
C ASP A 177 4.97 34.33 -8.56
N ALA A 178 4.18 33.24 -8.72
CA ALA A 178 2.89 33.09 -8.11
C ALA A 178 2.96 32.30 -6.79
N PRO A 179 2.34 32.80 -5.70
CA PRO A 179 2.29 32.06 -4.44
C PRO A 179 1.61 30.71 -4.58
N VAL A 180 2.08 29.73 -3.80
CA VAL A 180 1.42 28.41 -3.68
C VAL A 180 0.57 28.41 -2.42
N VAL A 181 -0.75 28.37 -2.57
CA VAL A 181 -1.70 28.35 -1.46
C VAL A 181 -2.00 26.91 -1.09
N ILE A 182 -1.69 26.55 0.16
CA ILE A 182 -1.93 25.24 0.75
C ILE A 182 -3.04 25.39 1.78
N ARG A 183 -4.27 24.93 1.43
CA ARG A 183 -5.40 24.93 2.35
C ARG A 183 -5.54 23.56 3.01
N LEU A 184 -5.54 23.55 4.35
CA LEU A 184 -5.53 22.35 5.17
C LEU A 184 -6.74 22.32 6.10
N ARG A 185 -7.29 21.13 6.27
CA ARG A 185 -8.25 20.83 7.33
C ARG A 185 -7.68 19.72 8.19
N GLU A 186 -7.45 20.02 9.46
CA GLU A 186 -6.89 19.07 10.41
C GLU A 186 -7.86 17.93 10.76
N ARG A 187 -7.33 16.73 11.01
CA ARG A 187 -8.11 15.60 11.53
C ARG A 187 -8.37 15.74 13.03
N PRO A 188 -9.41 15.08 13.57
CA PRO A 188 -9.52 14.88 15.01
C PRO A 188 -8.24 14.26 15.59
N THR A 189 -7.80 14.76 16.74
CA THR A 189 -6.54 14.34 17.37
C THR A 189 -6.61 13.01 18.08
N HIS A 190 -7.80 12.55 18.46
CA HIS A 190 -7.97 11.34 19.24
C HIS A 190 -8.90 10.38 18.51
N ARG A 191 -8.48 9.13 18.37
CA ARG A 191 -9.30 8.06 17.85
C ARG A 191 -9.16 6.85 18.76
N ILE A 192 -10.29 6.38 19.25
CA ILE A 192 -10.39 5.11 19.96
C ILE A 192 -11.17 4.17 19.07
N SER A 193 -10.71 2.93 18.94
CA SER A 193 -11.41 1.88 18.20
C SER A 193 -11.39 0.60 19.00
N PHE A 194 -12.49 -0.13 18.93
CA PHE A 194 -12.65 -1.45 19.52
C PHE A 194 -12.76 -2.48 18.41
N GLY A 195 -12.49 -3.73 18.73
CA GLY A 195 -12.64 -4.82 17.80
C GLY A 195 -12.94 -6.12 18.52
N ALA A 196 -13.70 -6.98 17.86
CA ALA A 196 -13.92 -8.35 18.28
C ALA A 196 -13.61 -9.31 17.13
N GLY A 197 -13.26 -10.55 17.44
CA GLY A 197 -12.96 -11.54 16.41
C GLY A 197 -12.72 -12.92 17.00
N ALA A 198 -12.41 -13.86 16.13
CA ALA A 198 -12.01 -15.21 16.51
C ALA A 198 -11.08 -15.80 15.45
N SER A 199 -10.17 -16.66 15.86
CA SER A 199 -9.33 -17.43 14.96
C SER A 199 -9.09 -18.83 15.50
N SER A 200 -8.90 -19.79 14.62
CA SER A 200 -8.50 -21.15 15.01
C SER A 200 -7.11 -21.21 15.65
N ASN A 201 -6.27 -20.19 15.44
CA ASN A 201 -4.93 -20.12 16.01
C ASN A 201 -4.94 -19.78 17.50
N THR A 202 -5.59 -18.68 17.88
CA THR A 202 -5.49 -18.06 19.22
C THR A 202 -6.83 -17.97 19.96
N GLY A 203 -7.93 -18.36 19.29
CA GLY A 203 -9.28 -18.36 19.86
C GLY A 203 -10.02 -17.05 19.71
N ALA A 204 -10.98 -16.79 20.57
CA ALA A 204 -11.74 -15.54 20.61
C ALA A 204 -10.85 -14.37 20.99
N ARG A 205 -11.16 -13.17 20.43
CA ARG A 205 -10.35 -11.97 20.54
C ARG A 205 -11.21 -10.73 20.77
N ILE A 206 -10.76 -9.88 21.67
CA ILE A 206 -11.20 -8.49 21.78
C ILE A 206 -9.98 -7.58 21.71
N SER A 207 -10.16 -6.36 21.23
CA SER A 207 -9.10 -5.38 21.16
C SER A 207 -9.61 -3.97 21.37
N ALA A 208 -8.76 -3.12 21.94
CA ALA A 208 -8.95 -1.68 22.07
C ALA A 208 -7.70 -0.99 21.57
N ASN A 209 -7.85 0.02 20.70
CA ASN A 209 -6.73 0.77 20.17
C ASN A 209 -6.98 2.26 20.38
N TYR A 210 -5.92 2.98 20.72
CA TYR A 210 -5.90 4.43 20.83
C TYR A 210 -4.85 4.99 19.88
N HIS A 211 -5.24 5.98 19.11
CA HIS A 211 -4.37 6.66 18.15
C HIS A 211 -4.48 8.17 18.32
N THR A 212 -3.34 8.87 18.38
CA THR A 212 -3.27 10.33 18.24
C THR A 212 -2.10 10.72 17.35
N PRO A 213 -2.31 11.58 16.34
CA PRO A 213 -1.23 12.10 15.51
C PRO A 213 -0.51 13.30 16.12
N ASN A 214 -0.92 13.77 17.30
CA ASN A 214 -0.42 15.02 17.89
C ASN A 214 -0.13 14.90 19.40
N LEU A 215 0.66 13.91 19.76
CA LEU A 215 1.08 13.75 21.16
C LEU A 215 1.90 14.98 21.60
N PHE A 216 1.55 15.54 22.74
CA PHE A 216 2.19 16.72 23.33
C PHE A 216 2.22 17.97 22.43
N ASN A 217 1.34 18.07 21.44
CA ASN A 217 1.32 19.13 20.41
C ASN A 217 2.63 19.22 19.58
N GLN A 218 3.36 18.10 19.42
CA GLN A 218 4.62 18.02 18.69
C GLN A 218 4.48 17.30 17.33
N ALA A 219 3.24 17.07 16.87
CA ALA A 219 2.96 16.24 15.69
C ALA A 219 3.57 14.80 15.79
N TRP A 220 3.80 14.30 17.00
CA TRP A 220 4.21 12.93 17.23
C TRP A 220 2.98 12.03 17.16
N THR A 221 3.09 10.94 16.40
CA THR A 221 2.01 9.95 16.33
C THR A 221 2.20 8.93 17.44
N LEU A 222 1.19 8.74 18.26
CA LEU A 222 1.13 7.66 19.24
C LEU A 222 0.11 6.63 18.80
N ASP A 223 0.52 5.37 18.77
CA ASP A 223 -0.32 4.20 18.57
C ASP A 223 -0.21 3.27 19.78
N SER A 224 -1.32 3.05 20.49
CA SER A 224 -1.38 2.13 21.63
C SER A 224 -2.47 1.11 21.39
N GLY A 225 -2.23 -0.15 21.79
CA GLY A 225 -3.22 -1.20 21.66
C GLY A 225 -3.16 -2.22 22.79
N LEU A 226 -4.34 -2.69 23.16
CA LEU A 226 -4.54 -3.85 24.02
C LEU A 226 -5.31 -4.91 23.24
N ARG A 227 -4.77 -6.11 23.15
CA ARG A 227 -5.41 -7.26 22.50
C ARG A 227 -5.42 -8.43 23.46
N LEU A 228 -6.60 -8.94 23.73
CA LEU A 228 -6.84 -10.09 24.59
C LEU A 228 -7.42 -11.22 23.76
N GLU A 229 -6.68 -12.31 23.62
CA GLU A 229 -7.07 -13.54 22.95
C GLU A 229 -6.98 -14.69 23.95
N GLN A 230 -7.63 -15.81 23.69
CA GLN A 230 -7.63 -16.94 24.63
C GLN A 230 -6.23 -17.48 24.90
N LYS A 231 -5.36 -17.50 23.89
CA LYS A 231 -3.99 -18.06 23.98
C LYS A 231 -2.88 -17.03 23.91
N LYS A 232 -3.24 -15.72 23.74
CA LYS A 232 -2.27 -14.64 23.56
C LYS A 232 -2.83 -13.32 24.06
N GLN A 233 -2.08 -12.59 24.87
CA GLN A 233 -2.39 -11.24 25.32
C GLN A 233 -1.26 -10.32 24.91
N THR A 234 -1.58 -9.15 24.37
CA THR A 234 -0.57 -8.19 23.91
C THR A 234 -1.00 -6.78 24.29
N ALA A 235 -0.10 -6.03 24.91
CA ALA A 235 -0.22 -4.59 25.11
C ALA A 235 1.01 -3.90 24.50
N TYR A 236 0.80 -2.84 23.74
CA TYR A 236 1.90 -2.10 23.12
C TYR A 236 1.62 -0.61 23.06
N THR A 237 2.68 0.15 22.96
CA THR A 237 2.64 1.59 22.68
C THR A 237 3.85 1.96 21.82
N ASP A 238 3.56 2.57 20.67
CA ASP A 238 4.55 3.09 19.73
C ASP A 238 4.38 4.60 19.57
N VAL A 239 5.50 5.32 19.59
CA VAL A 239 5.57 6.75 19.28
C VAL A 239 6.44 6.96 18.07
N PHE A 240 5.89 7.62 17.05
CA PHE A 240 6.63 7.99 15.84
C PHE A 240 6.77 9.50 15.72
N PHE A 241 7.94 9.93 15.35
CA PHE A 241 8.24 11.33 15.07
C PHE A 241 7.92 11.69 13.62
N PRO A 242 7.68 12.98 13.30
CA PRO A 242 7.61 13.45 11.92
C PRO A 242 8.88 13.07 11.13
N PRO A 243 8.79 12.85 9.82
CA PRO A 243 9.93 12.43 9.02
C PRO A 243 11.07 13.45 9.06
N ASP A 244 12.30 12.95 9.03
CA ASP A 244 13.50 13.77 8.92
C ASP A 244 13.74 14.25 7.47
N GLU A 245 14.82 15.01 7.24
CA GLU A 245 15.21 15.54 5.92
C GLU A 245 15.41 14.45 4.85
N LYS A 246 15.76 13.22 5.25
CA LYS A 246 15.93 12.07 4.36
C LYS A 246 14.66 11.23 4.21
N ASN A 247 13.51 11.77 4.65
CA ASN A 247 12.21 11.09 4.66
C ASN A 247 12.23 9.78 5.45
N ARG A 248 13.01 9.72 6.56
CA ARG A 248 13.00 8.59 7.48
C ARG A 248 12.09 8.91 8.66
N ARG A 249 11.25 7.95 9.00
CA ARG A 249 10.34 8.02 10.14
C ARG A 249 10.96 7.25 11.32
N HIS A 250 11.33 7.96 12.36
CA HIS A 250 11.89 7.38 13.58
C HIS A 250 10.79 7.11 14.59
N GLY A 251 10.95 6.07 15.40
CA GLY A 251 9.98 5.74 16.43
C GLY A 251 10.61 4.96 17.59
N LEU A 252 9.91 5.02 18.72
CA LEU A 252 10.19 4.26 19.94
C LEU A 252 8.97 3.41 20.27
N GLY A 253 9.17 2.20 20.78
CA GLY A 253 8.07 1.33 21.12
C GLY A 253 8.34 0.51 22.38
N VAL A 254 7.27 0.17 23.09
CA VAL A 254 7.27 -0.76 24.22
C VAL A 254 6.18 -1.79 24.01
N MET A 255 6.42 -3.03 24.45
CA MET A 255 5.46 -4.13 24.33
C MET A 255 5.56 -5.06 25.52
N ALA A 256 4.41 -5.55 25.97
CA ALA A 256 4.25 -6.68 26.88
C ALA A 256 3.36 -7.73 26.22
N GLU A 257 3.80 -8.98 26.21
CA GLU A 257 3.08 -10.09 25.58
C GLU A 257 3.14 -11.32 26.44
N GLY A 258 1.98 -11.98 26.63
CA GLY A 258 1.85 -13.28 27.23
C GLY A 258 1.28 -14.28 26.21
N THR A 259 1.83 -15.49 26.15
CA THR A 259 1.28 -16.56 25.30
C THR A 259 1.24 -17.88 26.07
N ASN A 260 0.25 -18.73 25.73
CA ASN A 260 0.19 -20.13 26.15
C ASN A 260 -0.23 -20.99 24.95
N ILE A 261 0.77 -21.54 24.26
CA ILE A 261 0.57 -22.22 22.97
C ILE A 261 1.42 -23.48 22.94
N GLN A 262 0.79 -24.62 22.70
CA GLN A 262 1.46 -25.93 22.57
C GLN A 262 2.32 -26.31 23.79
N GLY A 263 1.76 -26.14 25.00
CA GLY A 263 2.46 -26.43 26.24
C GLY A 263 3.60 -25.48 26.58
N LEU A 264 3.76 -24.38 25.82
CA LEU A 264 4.75 -23.35 26.07
C LEU A 264 4.06 -22.06 26.53
N GLN A 265 4.27 -21.68 27.78
CA GLN A 265 3.90 -20.37 28.30
C GLN A 265 5.09 -19.43 28.15
N THR A 266 4.86 -18.22 27.59
CA THR A 266 5.88 -17.17 27.49
C THR A 266 5.36 -15.85 28.02
N GLU A 267 6.19 -15.11 28.72
CA GLU A 267 5.96 -13.71 29.10
C GLU A 267 7.12 -12.87 28.57
N ARG A 268 6.81 -11.93 27.69
CA ARG A 268 7.81 -11.12 26.99
C ARG A 268 7.57 -9.64 27.23
N TYR A 269 8.65 -8.94 27.53
CA TYR A 269 8.73 -7.48 27.60
C TYR A 269 9.75 -6.99 26.60
N ALA A 270 9.39 -6.03 25.77
CA ALA A 270 10.30 -5.46 24.78
C ALA A 270 10.24 -3.95 24.77
N PHE A 271 11.39 -3.36 24.51
CA PHE A 271 11.58 -1.93 24.26
C PHE A 271 12.44 -1.78 23.02
N GLY A 272 12.11 -0.86 22.12
CA GLY A 272 12.86 -0.71 20.88
C GLY A 272 12.81 0.68 20.29
N ALA A 273 13.83 0.97 19.47
CA ALA A 273 13.89 2.11 18.59
C ALA A 273 13.93 1.63 17.14
N GLN A 274 13.29 2.38 16.25
CA GLN A 274 13.24 2.02 14.84
C GLN A 274 13.33 3.24 13.92
N SER A 275 13.83 3.00 12.71
CA SER A 275 13.88 3.99 11.63
C SER A 275 13.34 3.33 10.36
N ILE A 276 12.29 3.88 9.79
CA ILE A 276 11.61 3.37 8.60
C ILE A 276 11.84 4.34 7.46
N GLN A 277 12.23 3.83 6.30
CA GLN A 277 12.38 4.60 5.08
C GLN A 277 11.73 3.88 3.90
N GLN A 278 10.88 4.58 3.16
CA GLN A 278 10.33 4.10 1.91
C GLN A 278 11.16 4.62 0.74
N ARG A 279 11.60 3.73 -0.15
CA ARG A 279 12.33 4.04 -1.38
C ARG A 279 11.67 3.33 -2.56
N GLY A 280 10.78 4.04 -3.26
CA GLY A 280 9.94 3.41 -4.29
C GLY A 280 9.09 2.29 -3.71
N SER A 281 9.21 1.08 -4.24
CA SER A 281 8.49 -0.12 -3.79
C SER A 281 9.16 -0.85 -2.61
N ILE A 282 10.29 -0.36 -2.09
CA ILE A 282 11.04 -0.99 -0.99
C ILE A 282 10.88 -0.17 0.28
N GLU A 283 10.34 -0.79 1.33
CA GLU A 283 10.42 -0.30 2.70
C GLU A 283 11.65 -0.90 3.37
N GLN A 284 12.51 -0.05 3.91
CA GLN A 284 13.63 -0.45 4.77
C GLN A 284 13.32 -0.06 6.21
N ARG A 285 13.44 -1.01 7.12
CA ARG A 285 13.31 -0.80 8.56
C ARG A 285 14.58 -1.21 9.27
N LEU A 286 15.19 -0.26 9.95
CA LEU A 286 16.28 -0.49 10.89
C LEU A 286 15.69 -0.47 12.29
N SER A 287 16.04 -1.42 13.14
CA SER A 287 15.59 -1.44 14.53
C SER A 287 16.67 -1.92 15.48
N LEU A 288 16.61 -1.43 16.69
CA LEU A 288 17.35 -1.93 17.83
C LEU A 288 16.32 -2.28 18.90
N GLN A 289 16.23 -3.55 19.26
CA GLN A 289 15.24 -4.05 20.20
C GLN A 289 15.90 -4.76 21.36
N TRP A 290 15.65 -4.29 22.56
CA TRP A 290 15.90 -5.02 23.79
C TRP A 290 14.67 -5.80 24.17
N GLN A 291 14.82 -7.07 24.57
CA GLN A 291 13.74 -7.85 25.11
C GLN A 291 14.20 -8.78 26.22
N LYS A 292 13.27 -9.05 27.13
CA LYS A 292 13.37 -10.05 28.18
C LYS A 292 12.19 -10.99 28.07
N GLU A 293 12.44 -12.29 28.07
CA GLU A 293 11.43 -13.32 27.95
C GLU A 293 11.58 -14.34 29.08
N HIS A 294 10.46 -14.66 29.73
CA HIS A 294 10.33 -15.77 30.65
C HIS A 294 9.68 -16.94 29.91
N LEU A 295 10.33 -18.08 29.92
CA LEU A 295 9.91 -19.30 29.27
C LEU A 295 9.51 -20.35 30.32
N ARG A 296 8.30 -20.91 30.19
CA ARG A 296 7.78 -21.98 31.03
C ARG A 296 7.27 -23.12 30.16
N PRO A 297 8.12 -24.04 29.71
CA PRO A 297 7.70 -25.18 28.95
C PRO A 297 7.11 -26.24 29.92
N ASP A 298 6.01 -26.90 29.53
CA ASP A 298 5.40 -27.93 30.34
C ASP A 298 6.34 -29.13 30.52
N GLY A 299 6.62 -29.48 31.78
CA GLY A 299 7.47 -30.61 32.14
C GLY A 299 8.97 -30.37 32.10
N VAL A 300 9.40 -29.11 31.93
CA VAL A 300 10.81 -28.70 31.93
C VAL A 300 10.99 -27.48 32.83
N ALA A 301 12.22 -27.25 33.31
CA ALA A 301 12.53 -26.11 34.14
C ALA A 301 12.32 -24.76 33.38
N GLU A 302 11.83 -23.76 34.11
CA GLU A 302 11.67 -22.40 33.59
C GLU A 302 13.03 -21.79 33.25
N SER A 303 13.05 -20.92 32.25
CA SER A 303 14.22 -20.17 31.85
C SER A 303 13.88 -18.70 31.55
N VAL A 304 14.90 -17.86 31.60
CA VAL A 304 14.81 -16.46 31.23
C VAL A 304 15.83 -16.21 30.12
N SER A 305 15.46 -15.46 29.12
CA SER A 305 16.36 -15.00 28.07
C SER A 305 16.29 -13.50 27.87
N ILE A 306 17.45 -12.87 27.67
CA ILE A 306 17.57 -11.46 27.39
C ILE A 306 18.37 -11.30 26.10
N ALA A 307 17.91 -10.41 25.22
CA ALA A 307 18.64 -10.07 24.01
C ALA A 307 18.48 -8.59 23.64
N LEU A 308 19.56 -7.98 23.18
CA LEU A 308 19.59 -6.69 22.49
C LEU A 308 19.95 -6.96 21.03
N VAL A 309 18.99 -6.73 20.14
CA VAL A 309 19.07 -7.17 18.75
C VAL A 309 18.98 -5.98 17.79
N PRO A 310 20.09 -5.54 17.20
CA PRO A 310 20.06 -4.78 15.97
C PRO A 310 19.48 -5.64 14.83
N ASN A 311 18.59 -5.06 14.05
CA ASN A 311 17.88 -5.76 13.00
C ASN A 311 17.62 -4.86 11.81
N VAL A 312 17.75 -5.41 10.62
CA VAL A 312 17.42 -4.77 9.35
C VAL A 312 16.39 -5.63 8.64
N MET A 313 15.32 -5.00 8.19
CA MET A 313 14.27 -5.64 7.41
C MET A 313 14.01 -4.84 6.13
N TRP A 314 13.93 -5.54 5.01
CA TRP A 314 13.51 -5.00 3.73
C TRP A 314 12.21 -5.67 3.32
N THR A 315 11.24 -4.86 2.93
CA THR A 315 9.99 -5.34 2.34
C THR A 315 9.85 -4.73 0.96
N TRP A 316 9.97 -5.55 -0.07
CA TRP A 316 9.63 -5.19 -1.43
C TRP A 316 8.18 -5.59 -1.71
N ARG A 317 7.37 -4.61 -2.09
CA ARG A 317 5.94 -4.82 -2.37
C ARG A 317 5.60 -4.25 -3.74
N ASN A 318 5.28 -5.16 -4.65
CA ASN A 318 4.82 -4.83 -6.01
C ASN A 318 3.47 -5.54 -6.26
N VAL A 319 2.42 -5.03 -5.64
CA VAL A 319 1.04 -5.53 -5.77
C VAL A 319 0.11 -4.38 -6.10
N VAL A 320 -0.87 -4.62 -6.98
CA VAL A 320 -1.78 -3.57 -7.47
C VAL A 320 -2.73 -3.08 -6.37
N ASN A 321 -3.25 -4.00 -5.55
CA ASN A 321 -4.14 -3.69 -4.42
C ASN A 321 -3.67 -4.45 -3.18
N PRO A 322 -3.01 -3.78 -2.21
CA PRO A 322 -2.51 -4.45 -1.00
C PRO A 322 -3.60 -5.09 -0.13
N LEU A 323 -4.85 -4.59 -0.17
CA LEU A 323 -5.96 -5.14 0.62
C LEU A 323 -6.61 -6.36 -0.03
N ASN A 324 -6.49 -6.51 -1.34
CA ASN A 324 -7.00 -7.66 -2.09
C ASN A 324 -6.06 -7.94 -3.28
N PRO A 325 -4.85 -8.46 -3.02
CA PRO A 325 -3.86 -8.68 -4.05
C PRO A 325 -4.27 -9.84 -4.97
N GLN A 326 -4.48 -9.55 -6.25
CA GLN A 326 -4.76 -10.55 -7.29
C GLN A 326 -3.54 -10.79 -8.19
N ARG A 327 -2.62 -9.83 -8.22
CA ARG A 327 -1.41 -9.89 -9.05
C ARG A 327 -0.27 -9.17 -8.36
N GLY A 328 0.91 -9.76 -8.44
CA GLY A 328 2.15 -9.12 -7.99
C GLY A 328 2.92 -9.95 -6.98
N THR A 329 3.95 -9.36 -6.43
CA THR A 329 4.93 -10.03 -5.57
C THR A 329 5.15 -9.23 -4.28
N VAL A 330 5.28 -9.94 -3.17
CA VAL A 330 5.76 -9.40 -1.90
C VAL A 330 6.96 -10.23 -1.45
N ILE A 331 8.08 -9.57 -1.18
CA ILE A 331 9.28 -10.21 -0.60
C ILE A 331 9.64 -9.45 0.66
N GLN A 332 9.85 -10.18 1.74
CA GLN A 332 10.40 -9.65 2.98
C GLN A 332 11.68 -10.41 3.31
N ALA A 333 12.74 -9.67 3.61
CA ALA A 333 14.01 -10.23 4.06
C ALA A 333 14.45 -9.51 5.32
N GLN A 334 14.92 -10.28 6.29
CA GLN A 334 15.31 -9.78 7.61
C GLN A 334 16.65 -10.39 8.02
N ILE A 335 17.52 -9.56 8.58
CA ILE A 335 18.75 -9.96 9.22
C ILE A 335 18.86 -9.24 10.57
N GLY A 336 19.16 -9.97 11.62
CA GLY A 336 19.37 -9.44 12.96
C GLY A 336 20.21 -10.38 13.78
N GLY A 337 20.80 -9.92 14.86
CA GLY A 337 21.61 -10.78 15.70
C GLY A 337 21.94 -10.14 17.04
N ALA A 338 22.47 -10.92 17.94
CA ALA A 338 22.87 -10.47 19.27
C ALA A 338 24.21 -11.09 19.68
N THR A 339 24.86 -10.48 20.64
CA THR A 339 26.11 -10.98 21.21
C THR A 339 26.09 -10.91 22.72
N LYS A 340 26.66 -11.92 23.35
CA LYS A 340 26.87 -11.97 24.81
C LYS A 340 27.75 -10.81 25.32
N ALA A 341 28.55 -10.21 24.45
CA ALA A 341 29.37 -9.04 24.80
C ALA A 341 28.52 -7.79 25.12
N VAL A 342 27.25 -7.76 24.70
CA VAL A 342 26.34 -6.60 24.86
C VAL A 342 24.95 -7.09 25.29
N VAL A 343 24.73 -7.17 26.61
CA VAL A 343 23.40 -7.38 27.24
C VAL A 343 22.54 -8.50 26.61
N SER A 344 23.17 -9.60 26.18
CA SER A 344 22.44 -10.75 25.61
C SER A 344 22.96 -12.06 26.19
N ASP A 345 22.07 -13.03 26.38
CA ASP A 345 22.46 -14.31 26.99
C ASP A 345 23.09 -15.27 25.98
N GLN A 346 22.92 -15.05 24.67
CA GLN A 346 23.46 -15.90 23.62
C GLN A 346 23.97 -15.10 22.42
N ASN A 347 25.03 -15.63 21.76
CA ASN A 347 25.43 -15.16 20.44
C ASN A 347 24.55 -15.81 19.37
N PHE A 348 23.93 -15.00 18.52
CA PHE A 348 23.21 -15.52 17.36
C PHE A 348 23.14 -14.53 16.20
N LEU A 349 23.00 -15.07 14.99
CA LEU A 349 22.65 -14.34 13.78
C LEU A 349 21.42 -14.98 13.18
N ARG A 350 20.35 -14.21 13.00
CA ARG A 350 19.08 -14.65 12.42
C ARG A 350 18.91 -14.12 11.02
N LEU A 351 18.62 -15.01 10.10
CA LEU A 351 18.20 -14.73 8.72
C LEU A 351 16.78 -15.24 8.56
N HIS A 352 15.92 -14.43 7.97
CA HIS A 352 14.53 -14.81 7.73
C HIS A 352 14.05 -14.17 6.44
N SER A 353 13.35 -14.94 5.60
CA SER A 353 12.75 -14.42 4.38
C SER A 353 11.38 -15.01 4.15
N ARG A 354 10.47 -14.17 3.68
CA ARG A 354 9.13 -14.53 3.19
C ARG A 354 8.94 -14.07 1.77
N PHE A 355 8.32 -14.91 0.99
CA PHE A 355 7.97 -14.66 -0.40
C PHE A 355 6.50 -14.96 -0.62
N GLN A 356 5.81 -14.09 -1.33
CA GLN A 356 4.44 -14.33 -1.75
C GLN A 356 4.25 -13.82 -3.18
N GLN A 357 3.68 -14.66 -4.04
CA GLN A 357 3.42 -14.36 -5.44
C GLN A 357 1.95 -14.59 -5.75
N PHE A 358 1.30 -13.61 -6.36
CA PHE A 358 -0.07 -13.68 -6.85
C PHE A 358 -0.04 -13.71 -8.37
N ILE A 359 -0.56 -14.78 -8.97
CA ILE A 359 -0.56 -15.04 -10.42
C ILE A 359 -2.02 -15.18 -10.86
N PRO A 360 -2.57 -14.20 -11.62
CA PRO A 360 -3.91 -14.37 -12.19
C PRO A 360 -3.89 -15.43 -13.27
N LEU A 361 -4.81 -16.38 -13.21
CA LEU A 361 -5.06 -17.42 -14.20
C LEU A 361 -6.42 -17.14 -14.86
N GLY A 362 -6.41 -16.38 -15.96
CA GLY A 362 -7.64 -15.92 -16.62
C GLY A 362 -8.34 -14.79 -15.86
N LYS A 363 -9.68 -14.80 -15.84
CA LYS A 363 -10.49 -13.70 -15.24
C LYS A 363 -10.85 -13.95 -13.77
N ASN A 364 -11.09 -15.22 -13.41
CA ASN A 364 -11.68 -15.58 -12.13
C ASN A 364 -10.74 -16.40 -11.23
N ASP A 365 -9.57 -16.80 -11.73
CA ASP A 365 -8.66 -17.67 -11.00
C ASP A 365 -7.40 -16.93 -10.56
N THR A 366 -6.91 -17.29 -9.39
CA THR A 366 -5.64 -16.77 -8.86
C THR A 366 -4.84 -17.94 -8.28
N LEU A 367 -3.61 -18.09 -8.72
CA LEU A 367 -2.62 -18.96 -8.07
C LEU A 367 -1.79 -18.13 -7.09
N ILE A 368 -1.71 -18.60 -5.85
CA ILE A 368 -0.94 -17.97 -4.78
C ILE A 368 0.19 -18.92 -4.40
N LEU A 369 1.41 -18.44 -4.52
CA LEU A 369 2.59 -19.15 -4.03
C LEU A 369 3.11 -18.44 -2.79
N HIS A 370 3.37 -19.18 -1.73
CA HIS A 370 3.99 -18.67 -0.51
C HIS A 370 5.21 -19.51 -0.14
N GLY A 371 6.28 -18.86 0.24
CA GLY A 371 7.49 -19.48 0.75
C GLY A 371 8.03 -18.73 1.94
N GLU A 372 8.53 -19.47 2.94
CA GLU A 372 9.17 -18.90 4.12
C GLU A 372 10.38 -19.74 4.50
N ILE A 373 11.53 -19.10 4.69
CA ILE A 373 12.75 -19.73 5.14
C ILE A 373 13.36 -18.95 6.30
N GLY A 374 13.92 -19.66 7.25
CA GLY A 374 14.54 -19.06 8.41
C GLY A 374 15.77 -19.85 8.88
N TYR A 375 16.76 -19.15 9.34
CA TYR A 375 17.96 -19.73 9.95
C TYR A 375 18.46 -18.84 11.08
N THR A 376 18.65 -19.43 12.26
CA THR A 376 19.31 -18.79 13.39
C THR A 376 20.64 -19.51 13.67
N ALA A 377 21.73 -18.89 13.24
CA ALA A 377 23.08 -19.37 13.49
C ALA A 377 23.44 -19.10 14.96
N ALA A 378 23.60 -20.18 15.75
CA ALA A 378 23.98 -20.13 17.16
C ALA A 378 24.56 -21.48 17.56
N GLU A 379 25.36 -21.50 18.63
CA GLU A 379 25.86 -22.76 19.23
C GLU A 379 24.71 -23.61 19.80
N SER A 380 23.74 -22.94 20.43
CA SER A 380 22.54 -23.56 21.02
C SER A 380 21.36 -22.62 20.90
N ARG A 381 20.13 -23.16 20.90
CA ARG A 381 18.89 -22.38 21.00
C ARG A 381 18.63 -21.81 22.40
N GLN A 382 19.30 -22.36 23.42
CA GLN A 382 19.13 -21.91 24.81
C GLN A 382 19.64 -20.48 25.00
N GLY A 383 18.90 -19.67 25.74
CA GLY A 383 19.20 -18.25 25.94
C GLY A 383 18.88 -17.35 24.76
N ILE A 384 18.27 -17.89 23.69
CA ILE A 384 17.71 -17.11 22.58
C ILE A 384 16.21 -16.95 22.80
N PRO A 385 15.67 -15.74 22.84
CA PRO A 385 14.22 -15.53 22.91
C PRO A 385 13.47 -16.20 21.75
N GLN A 386 12.26 -16.71 22.01
CA GLN A 386 11.47 -17.49 21.05
C GLN A 386 11.14 -16.74 19.75
N ASP A 387 11.09 -15.41 19.78
CA ASP A 387 10.91 -14.59 18.59
C ASP A 387 12.05 -14.72 17.56
N TYR A 388 13.22 -15.12 18.00
CA TYR A 388 14.39 -15.30 17.12
C TYR A 388 14.62 -16.76 16.75
N LEU A 389 13.76 -17.65 17.22
CA LEU A 389 13.66 -19.05 16.83
C LEU A 389 12.37 -19.29 16.00
N PHE A 390 12.16 -20.48 15.50
CA PHE A 390 11.08 -20.75 14.57
C PHE A 390 10.17 -21.87 15.04
N ARG A 391 8.86 -21.63 14.96
CA ARG A 391 7.77 -22.60 15.03
C ARG A 391 6.83 -22.37 13.87
N THR A 392 6.19 -23.41 13.35
CA THR A 392 5.24 -23.31 12.26
C THR A 392 3.99 -24.17 12.50
N GLY A 393 3.04 -24.17 11.58
CA GLY A 393 1.70 -24.73 11.71
C GLY A 393 0.62 -23.68 11.95
N GLY A 394 -0.59 -23.94 11.51
CA GLY A 394 -1.74 -23.04 11.60
C GLY A 394 -2.07 -22.33 10.28
N THR A 395 -3.04 -21.40 10.34
CA THR A 395 -3.64 -20.74 9.18
C THR A 395 -2.66 -19.98 8.29
N GLY A 396 -1.57 -19.48 8.83
CA GLY A 396 -0.60 -18.64 8.12
C GLY A 396 0.61 -19.40 7.56
N SER A 397 0.68 -20.72 7.70
CA SER A 397 1.86 -21.49 7.31
C SER A 397 1.49 -22.89 6.80
N VAL A 398 1.42 -23.91 7.66
CA VAL A 398 1.08 -25.30 7.29
C VAL A 398 -0.29 -25.63 7.89
N ARG A 399 -1.34 -25.52 7.08
CA ARG A 399 -2.72 -25.90 7.45
C ARG A 399 -2.82 -27.43 7.59
N GLY A 400 -3.76 -27.90 8.40
CA GLY A 400 -3.85 -29.30 8.84
C GLY A 400 -3.04 -29.60 10.11
N TYR A 401 -2.31 -28.58 10.62
CA TYR A 401 -1.58 -28.65 11.89
C TYR A 401 -2.00 -27.50 12.79
N SER A 402 -2.06 -27.74 14.09
CA SER A 402 -2.40 -26.72 15.07
C SER A 402 -1.36 -25.58 15.05
N TYR A 403 -1.79 -24.38 15.46
CA TYR A 403 -0.94 -23.21 15.49
C TYR A 403 0.34 -23.43 16.29
N GLN A 404 1.49 -23.21 15.67
CA GLN A 404 2.84 -23.39 16.25
C GLN A 404 3.11 -24.80 16.82
N SER A 405 2.47 -25.83 16.28
CA SER A 405 2.66 -27.21 16.70
C SER A 405 3.86 -27.91 16.05
N LEU A 406 4.43 -27.33 15.02
CA LEU A 406 5.63 -27.81 14.34
C LEU A 406 6.84 -27.01 14.85
N GLY A 407 7.72 -27.71 15.55
CA GLY A 407 8.88 -27.15 16.25
C GLY A 407 9.65 -28.24 16.98
N VAL A 408 10.50 -27.84 17.88
CA VAL A 408 11.32 -28.75 18.70
C VAL A 408 10.53 -29.17 19.94
N LYS A 409 10.42 -30.47 20.20
CA LYS A 409 9.77 -30.97 21.38
C LYS A 409 10.71 -30.85 22.59
N GLU A 410 10.21 -30.25 23.68
CA GLU A 410 10.91 -30.07 24.93
C GLU A 410 9.95 -30.35 26.09
N GLY A 411 10.08 -31.50 26.74
CA GLY A 411 9.06 -32.01 27.67
C GLY A 411 7.74 -32.29 26.95
N ALA A 412 6.66 -31.67 27.41
CA ALA A 412 5.35 -31.69 26.74
C ALA A 412 5.11 -30.46 25.86
N ALA A 413 6.07 -29.48 25.83
CA ALA A 413 5.97 -28.26 25.07
C ALA A 413 6.62 -28.35 23.68
N ILE A 414 6.17 -27.49 22.77
CA ILE A 414 6.82 -27.24 21.48
C ILE A 414 7.51 -25.87 21.54
N VAL A 415 8.83 -25.87 21.45
CA VAL A 415 9.68 -24.67 21.44
C VAL A 415 10.23 -24.39 20.05
N GLY A 416 10.81 -23.21 19.84
CA GLY A 416 11.39 -22.81 18.56
C GLY A 416 12.66 -23.59 18.22
N GLY A 417 12.80 -23.94 16.94
CA GLY A 417 14.03 -24.47 16.34
C GLY A 417 14.83 -23.38 15.63
N ARG A 418 16.07 -23.71 15.24
CA ARG A 418 16.96 -22.77 14.54
C ARG A 418 16.73 -22.74 13.03
N TYR A 419 16.03 -23.67 12.45
CA TYR A 419 15.76 -23.78 11.02
C TYR A 419 14.25 -23.77 10.75
N LEU A 420 13.84 -23.10 9.69
CA LEU A 420 12.47 -23.04 9.21
C LEU A 420 12.46 -23.20 7.69
N ALA A 421 11.55 -24.03 7.20
CA ALA A 421 11.18 -24.04 5.79
C ALA A 421 9.67 -24.28 5.66
N VAL A 422 8.98 -23.43 4.93
CA VAL A 422 7.54 -23.53 4.61
C VAL A 422 7.34 -23.19 3.15
N GLY A 423 6.50 -23.96 2.48
CA GLY A 423 6.01 -23.72 1.13
C GLY A 423 4.52 -23.97 1.06
N SER A 424 3.81 -23.14 0.32
CA SER A 424 2.37 -23.28 0.08
C SER A 424 2.03 -22.92 -1.36
N ILE A 425 1.13 -23.70 -1.94
CA ILE A 425 0.52 -23.45 -3.25
C ILE A 425 -0.99 -23.46 -3.03
N GLU A 426 -1.66 -22.37 -3.36
CA GLU A 426 -3.11 -22.24 -3.28
C GLU A 426 -3.67 -21.78 -4.63
N ALA A 427 -4.66 -22.49 -5.14
CA ALA A 427 -5.45 -22.09 -6.30
C ALA A 427 -6.84 -21.63 -5.81
N THR A 428 -7.19 -20.39 -6.11
CA THR A 428 -8.50 -19.80 -5.75
C THR A 428 -9.30 -19.54 -7.02
N HIS A 429 -10.55 -20.03 -7.05
CA HIS A 429 -11.55 -19.76 -8.09
C HIS A 429 -12.65 -18.87 -7.52
N TRP A 430 -12.91 -17.71 -8.14
CA TRP A 430 -13.96 -16.77 -7.76
C TRP A 430 -15.24 -17.09 -8.51
N LEU A 431 -16.28 -17.49 -7.78
CA LEU A 431 -17.60 -17.80 -8.29
C LEU A 431 -18.34 -16.53 -8.71
N ASP A 432 -18.16 -15.47 -7.93
CA ASP A 432 -18.66 -14.12 -8.17
C ASP A 432 -17.68 -13.06 -7.63
N GLU A 433 -18.10 -11.80 -7.54
CA GLU A 433 -17.25 -10.71 -7.03
C GLU A 433 -16.85 -10.87 -5.56
N SER A 434 -17.62 -11.62 -4.78
CA SER A 434 -17.52 -11.73 -3.32
C SER A 434 -17.09 -13.10 -2.84
N TRP A 435 -17.57 -14.19 -3.48
CA TRP A 435 -17.37 -15.55 -3.02
C TRP A 435 -16.44 -16.35 -3.94
N GLY A 436 -15.59 -17.14 -3.33
CA GLY A 436 -14.66 -18.02 -4.03
C GLY A 436 -14.41 -19.31 -3.26
N VAL A 437 -13.82 -20.27 -3.94
CA VAL A 437 -13.35 -21.53 -3.40
C VAL A 437 -11.86 -21.66 -3.63
N ALA A 438 -11.16 -22.32 -2.71
CA ALA A 438 -9.71 -22.52 -2.84
C ALA A 438 -9.37 -23.99 -2.59
N ALA A 439 -8.34 -24.45 -3.27
CA ALA A 439 -7.66 -25.72 -2.98
C ALA A 439 -6.18 -25.42 -2.71
N PHE A 440 -5.57 -26.11 -1.77
CA PHE A 440 -4.21 -25.82 -1.38
C PHE A 440 -3.44 -27.06 -0.94
N VAL A 441 -2.12 -26.94 -1.03
CA VAL A 441 -1.15 -27.86 -0.44
C VAL A 441 -0.07 -27.03 0.23
N ASP A 442 0.17 -27.31 1.50
CA ASP A 442 1.18 -26.69 2.33
C ASP A 442 2.19 -27.75 2.79
N ALA A 443 3.45 -27.39 2.86
CA ALA A 443 4.50 -28.25 3.39
C ALA A 443 5.48 -27.41 4.20
N GLY A 444 5.93 -27.91 5.35
CA GLY A 444 6.93 -27.19 6.13
C GLY A 444 7.34 -27.90 7.39
N ASP A 445 8.40 -27.40 8.02
CA ASP A 445 8.88 -27.84 9.31
C ASP A 445 9.72 -26.75 9.97
N ALA A 446 9.84 -26.83 11.31
CA ALA A 446 10.76 -26.03 12.09
C ALA A 446 11.55 -26.95 13.01
N VAL A 447 12.88 -26.95 12.88
CA VAL A 447 13.75 -27.94 13.53
C VAL A 447 15.01 -27.27 14.10
N ASP A 448 15.72 -27.97 14.99
CA ASP A 448 17.00 -27.48 15.54
C ASP A 448 18.21 -27.97 14.76
N SER A 449 18.08 -29.02 13.94
CA SER A 449 19.11 -29.54 13.04
C SER A 449 18.52 -29.89 11.70
N LEU A 450 19.26 -29.67 10.62
CA LEU A 450 18.81 -30.05 9.25
C LEU A 450 18.62 -31.57 9.08
N GLN A 451 19.28 -32.39 9.91
CA GLN A 451 19.10 -33.85 9.90
C GLN A 451 17.74 -34.29 10.42
N ASP A 452 17.09 -33.42 11.23
CA ASP A 452 15.77 -33.69 11.84
C ASP A 452 14.60 -33.25 10.97
N VAL A 453 14.86 -32.67 9.80
CA VAL A 453 13.81 -32.17 8.90
C VAL A 453 12.92 -33.32 8.44
N ARG A 454 11.65 -33.22 8.79
CA ARG A 454 10.57 -34.10 8.31
C ARG A 454 9.42 -33.21 7.91
N LEU A 455 9.28 -32.95 6.62
CA LEU A 455 8.23 -32.04 6.14
C LEU A 455 6.85 -32.54 6.58
N ALA A 456 6.14 -31.69 7.28
CA ALA A 456 4.72 -31.86 7.58
C ALA A 456 3.94 -31.34 6.36
N VAL A 457 3.15 -32.23 5.75
CA VAL A 457 2.32 -31.89 4.58
C VAL A 457 0.87 -31.77 5.03
N GLY A 458 0.23 -30.68 4.63
CA GLY A 458 -1.19 -30.46 4.81
C GLY A 458 -1.83 -30.06 3.48
N TYR A 459 -3.04 -30.53 3.22
CA TYR A 459 -3.79 -30.19 2.02
C TYR A 459 -5.29 -30.07 2.34
N GLY A 460 -6.00 -29.30 1.56
CA GLY A 460 -7.40 -29.06 1.86
C GLY A 460 -8.10 -28.17 0.86
N LEU A 461 -9.35 -27.87 1.23
CA LEU A 461 -10.24 -26.98 0.49
C LEU A 461 -10.73 -25.88 1.41
N GLY A 462 -11.07 -24.72 0.85
CA GLY A 462 -11.58 -23.61 1.62
C GLY A 462 -12.54 -22.70 0.87
N GLY A 463 -13.36 -22.01 1.65
CA GLY A 463 -14.18 -20.89 1.16
C GLY A 463 -13.43 -19.58 1.29
N ARG A 464 -13.64 -18.68 0.34
CA ARG A 464 -13.10 -17.32 0.35
C ARG A 464 -14.25 -16.33 0.23
N TRP A 465 -14.21 -15.28 1.06
CA TRP A 465 -15.19 -14.22 1.03
C TRP A 465 -14.52 -12.84 1.09
N ARG A 466 -14.78 -12.02 0.07
CA ARG A 466 -14.41 -10.60 0.08
C ARG A 466 -15.47 -9.82 0.85
N SER A 467 -15.33 -9.81 2.18
CA SER A 467 -16.26 -9.10 3.04
C SER A 467 -15.99 -7.59 3.01
N PRO A 468 -16.97 -6.76 3.39
CA PRO A 468 -16.75 -5.32 3.58
C PRO A 468 -15.66 -5.00 4.64
N ALA A 469 -15.39 -5.93 5.55
CA ALA A 469 -14.35 -5.81 6.59
C ALA A 469 -12.97 -6.33 6.14
N GLY A 470 -12.87 -6.89 4.92
CA GLY A 470 -11.66 -7.48 4.35
C GLY A 470 -11.85 -8.93 3.91
N PRO A 471 -10.83 -9.54 3.28
CA PRO A 471 -10.91 -10.91 2.81
C PRO A 471 -10.91 -11.90 3.99
N LEU A 472 -11.84 -12.84 3.95
CA LEU A 472 -11.99 -13.91 4.92
C LEU A 472 -11.80 -15.28 4.25
N GLY A 473 -11.20 -16.21 4.97
CA GLY A 473 -11.02 -17.59 4.54
C GLY A 473 -11.43 -18.57 5.64
N VAL A 474 -12.08 -19.66 5.23
CA VAL A 474 -12.36 -20.82 6.09
C VAL A 474 -11.87 -22.05 5.35
N ASP A 475 -10.93 -22.77 5.93
CA ASP A 475 -10.26 -23.90 5.31
C ASP A 475 -10.47 -25.18 6.13
N LEU A 476 -10.81 -26.29 5.47
CA LEU A 476 -10.75 -27.61 6.01
C LEU A 476 -9.51 -28.32 5.47
N ALA A 477 -8.57 -28.62 6.34
CA ALA A 477 -7.26 -29.15 5.99
C ALA A 477 -6.97 -30.48 6.68
N TYR A 478 -6.42 -31.43 5.93
CA TYR A 478 -5.92 -32.71 6.43
C TYR A 478 -4.42 -32.63 6.65
N GLY A 479 -3.97 -32.92 7.87
CA GLY A 479 -2.56 -33.04 8.22
C GLY A 479 -2.07 -34.48 8.04
N GLN A 480 -1.21 -34.72 7.06
CA GLN A 480 -0.74 -36.07 6.72
C GLN A 480 0.00 -36.75 7.89
N ARG A 481 0.80 -36.00 8.65
CA ARG A 481 1.60 -36.55 9.76
C ARG A 481 0.75 -36.94 10.98
N THR A 482 -0.32 -36.19 11.24
CA THR A 482 -1.24 -36.43 12.36
C THR A 482 -2.43 -37.31 12.00
N SER A 483 -2.72 -37.43 10.69
CA SER A 483 -3.91 -38.08 10.15
C SER A 483 -5.21 -37.45 10.67
N GLU A 484 -5.21 -36.12 10.88
CA GLU A 484 -6.32 -35.38 11.44
C GLU A 484 -6.84 -34.34 10.46
N LEU A 485 -8.14 -34.06 10.52
CA LEU A 485 -8.77 -32.91 9.85
C LEU A 485 -8.82 -31.75 10.83
N GLN A 486 -8.41 -30.57 10.37
CA GLN A 486 -8.45 -29.33 11.14
C GLN A 486 -9.17 -28.23 10.37
N LEU A 487 -9.99 -27.46 11.11
CA LEU A 487 -10.65 -26.28 10.61
C LEU A 487 -9.78 -25.04 10.89
N HIS A 488 -9.45 -24.29 9.83
CA HIS A 488 -8.68 -23.06 9.91
C HIS A 488 -9.52 -21.87 9.49
N PHE A 489 -9.59 -20.86 10.33
CA PHE A 489 -10.28 -19.61 10.01
C PHE A 489 -9.70 -18.43 10.81
N SER A 490 -9.91 -17.22 10.30
CA SER A 490 -9.64 -15.99 11.02
C SER A 490 -10.67 -14.93 10.63
N LEU A 491 -11.34 -14.39 11.64
CA LEU A 491 -12.32 -13.32 11.51
C LEU A 491 -11.97 -12.20 12.48
N ALA A 492 -11.96 -10.96 12.02
CA ALA A 492 -11.83 -9.78 12.86
C ALA A 492 -12.72 -8.65 12.35
N ILE A 493 -13.54 -8.11 13.24
CA ILE A 493 -14.43 -6.99 12.96
C ILE A 493 -13.95 -5.80 13.81
N PRO A 494 -13.43 -4.73 13.19
CA PRO A 494 -13.18 -3.46 13.88
C PRO A 494 -14.49 -2.69 14.05
N PHE A 495 -14.67 -2.02 15.19
CA PHE A 495 -15.78 -1.14 15.51
C PHE A 495 -15.29 0.29 15.68
#